data_803beb2c9bd3c84be9edded139b85554
#
_entry.id   803beb2c9bd3c84be9edded139b85554
#
_cell.length_a   1.000
_cell.length_b   1.000
_cell.length_c   1.000
_cell.angle_alpha   90.00
_cell.angle_beta   90.00
_cell.angle_gamma   90.00
#
_symmetry.space_group_name_H-M   'P 1'
#
loop_
_entity.id
_entity.type
_entity.pdbx_description
1 polymer ?
#
loop_
_entity_poly.entity_id
_entity_poly.type
_entity_poly.pdbx_seq_one_letter_code
_entity_poly.pdbx_strand_id
1 'polypeptide(L)'
;MHESVLKRAIFLDQEQIPRNWYNIQADLPDPLPPPLDPSTREPVNPEKLERIFAKELIKQEVSQERNIPIPEEVREAYMWLPRPTPLIRATKLEEYLKTPARIYYKWEGVNPAGSHKPNTALAQAYYNYRQGTTQLITETGAGQWGSALAMSGAYFGLKIRVYMVSASYRQKPGRKIMMETWGAECYSSPSNRTDFGRSLLEKDPNDPGSLGIAISEAIEDTLSDENSRYALGSVLNHVLLHQTVIGQEVRAQLKQVDEVPDVLVGNIGGGSNFGGFCLPFMGERLRGNLDARFVACESSAVPHTTRGKYEYDYGDTAGMTPLLKMLTLGREYKNPPIHAGGLRYHGMAPIISYLIHNGYMESYAYPQTKVFEAATVFARTEGIIPAPESAHEIRYVIDEALRCRRENREEVIVFNNSGHGLLDLSAYDMYNRGEMEDWAPTG
;
A
#
# COMPACT_ATOMS: atom_id res chain seq x y z
N MET A 1 -17.51 16.50 -39.02
CA MET A 1 -16.45 15.70 -38.32
C MET A 1 -16.92 15.57 -36.90
N HIS A 2 -17.33 14.36 -36.48
CA HIS A 2 -17.57 14.10 -35.05
C HIS A 2 -16.19 14.11 -34.40
N GLU A 3 -15.89 15.17 -33.63
CA GLU A 3 -14.81 15.08 -32.64
C GLU A 3 -15.08 13.84 -31.80
N SER A 4 -14.18 12.89 -31.80
CA SER A 4 -14.26 11.74 -30.89
C SER A 4 -14.27 12.33 -29.49
N VAL A 5 -15.40 12.22 -28.79
CA VAL A 5 -15.47 12.56 -27.37
C VAL A 5 -14.45 11.70 -26.68
N LEU A 6 -13.32 12.29 -26.32
CA LEU A 6 -12.25 11.61 -25.58
C LEU A 6 -12.87 11.01 -24.33
N LYS A 7 -12.93 9.68 -24.28
CA LYS A 7 -13.43 8.97 -23.09
C LYS A 7 -12.51 9.33 -21.92
N ARG A 8 -12.98 10.21 -21.02
CA ARG A 8 -12.21 10.59 -19.82
C ARG A 8 -12.01 9.42 -18.87
N ALA A 9 -13.03 8.59 -18.68
CA ALA A 9 -12.97 7.41 -17.81
C ALA A 9 -13.03 6.13 -18.65
N ILE A 10 -12.12 5.23 -18.39
CA ILE A 10 -11.95 3.94 -19.06
C ILE A 10 -12.36 2.86 -18.07
N PHE A 11 -13.41 2.12 -18.42
CA PHE A 11 -13.95 1.03 -17.61
C PHE A 11 -13.68 -0.31 -18.28
N LEU A 12 -13.56 -1.34 -17.48
CA LEU A 12 -13.59 -2.74 -17.88
C LEU A 12 -14.88 -3.36 -17.38
N ASP A 13 -15.39 -4.36 -18.07
CA ASP A 13 -16.49 -5.18 -17.59
C ASP A 13 -16.00 -6.10 -16.45
N GLN A 14 -16.93 -6.53 -15.57
CA GLN A 14 -16.60 -7.42 -14.44
C GLN A 14 -15.98 -8.75 -14.88
N GLU A 15 -16.33 -9.25 -16.06
CA GLU A 15 -15.76 -10.45 -16.67
C GLU A 15 -14.26 -10.29 -16.97
N GLN A 16 -13.76 -9.05 -17.09
CA GLN A 16 -12.37 -8.70 -17.36
C GLN A 16 -11.51 -8.57 -16.09
N ILE A 17 -12.08 -8.84 -14.90
CA ILE A 17 -11.29 -9.01 -13.68
C ILE A 17 -10.24 -10.09 -13.94
N PRO A 18 -8.95 -9.86 -13.63
CA PRO A 18 -7.88 -10.82 -13.85
C PRO A 18 -8.22 -12.20 -13.27
N ARG A 19 -7.86 -13.26 -14.01
CA ARG A 19 -8.03 -14.65 -13.55
C ARG A 19 -6.85 -15.16 -12.76
N ASN A 20 -5.71 -14.47 -12.84
CA ASN A 20 -4.48 -14.80 -12.13
C ASN A 20 -3.90 -13.53 -11.53
N TRP A 21 -3.28 -13.65 -10.37
CA TRP A 21 -2.33 -12.65 -9.90
C TRP A 21 -1.01 -12.83 -10.66
N TYR A 22 -0.33 -11.71 -10.92
CA TYR A 22 0.98 -11.72 -11.54
C TYR A 22 2.08 -11.72 -10.47
N ASN A 23 2.96 -12.71 -10.52
CA ASN A 23 4.08 -12.85 -9.61
C ASN A 23 5.39 -12.46 -10.30
N ILE A 24 5.96 -11.32 -9.93
CA ILE A 24 7.20 -10.81 -10.50
C ILE A 24 8.42 -11.67 -10.15
N GLN A 25 8.38 -12.47 -9.08
CA GLN A 25 9.51 -13.31 -8.68
C GLN A 25 9.96 -14.27 -9.81
N ALA A 26 9.04 -14.64 -10.69
CA ALA A 26 9.34 -15.45 -11.89
C ALA A 26 10.14 -14.71 -12.98
N ASP A 27 10.18 -13.37 -12.92
CA ASP A 27 10.83 -12.53 -13.93
C ASP A 27 12.02 -11.72 -13.37
N LEU A 28 12.29 -11.79 -12.05
CA LEU A 28 13.45 -11.14 -11.48
C LEU A 28 14.75 -11.76 -12.00
N PRO A 29 15.78 -10.95 -12.30
CA PRO A 29 17.08 -11.45 -12.78
C PRO A 29 17.77 -12.38 -11.78
N ASP A 30 17.63 -12.10 -10.48
CA ASP A 30 18.16 -12.90 -9.38
C ASP A 30 17.06 -13.19 -8.36
N PRO A 31 17.12 -14.34 -7.65
CA PRO A 31 16.21 -14.64 -6.56
C PRO A 31 16.31 -13.60 -5.44
N LEU A 32 15.19 -13.30 -4.79
CA LEU A 32 15.21 -12.46 -3.59
C LEU A 32 16.01 -13.12 -2.47
N PRO A 33 16.79 -12.35 -1.70
CA PRO A 33 17.38 -12.84 -0.46
C PRO A 33 16.29 -13.39 0.47
N PRO A 34 16.43 -14.63 1.01
CA PRO A 34 15.38 -15.25 1.82
C PRO A 34 15.21 -14.53 3.16
N PRO A 35 14.00 -14.58 3.76
CA PRO A 35 13.81 -14.20 5.15
C PRO A 35 14.68 -15.04 6.07
N LEU A 36 15.29 -14.44 7.10
CA LEU A 36 16.16 -15.14 8.05
C LEU A 36 15.50 -15.28 9.43
N ASP A 37 15.71 -16.42 10.05
CA ASP A 37 15.39 -16.65 11.46
C ASP A 37 16.30 -15.75 12.32
N PRO A 38 15.74 -14.91 13.21
CA PRO A 38 16.54 -13.97 14.00
C PRO A 38 17.59 -14.63 14.91
N SER A 39 17.32 -15.84 15.37
CA SER A 39 18.20 -16.54 16.32
C SER A 39 19.35 -17.28 15.65
N THR A 40 19.11 -17.87 14.48
CA THR A 40 20.10 -18.69 13.77
C THR A 40 20.76 -17.96 12.60
N ARG A 41 20.13 -16.92 12.08
CA ARG A 41 20.51 -16.21 10.84
C ARG A 41 20.46 -17.10 9.58
N GLU A 42 19.84 -18.26 9.67
CA GLU A 42 19.57 -19.16 8.55
C GLU A 42 18.21 -18.82 7.91
N PRO A 43 17.94 -19.23 6.67
CA PRO A 43 16.63 -19.08 6.05
C PRO A 43 15.51 -19.64 6.92
N VAL A 44 14.42 -18.91 7.08
CA VAL A 44 13.27 -19.35 7.86
C VAL A 44 12.65 -20.59 7.25
N ASN A 45 12.41 -21.62 8.07
CA ASN A 45 11.56 -22.74 7.66
C ASN A 45 10.11 -22.24 7.51
N PRO A 46 9.50 -22.30 6.30
CA PRO A 46 8.13 -21.86 6.06
C PRO A 46 7.09 -22.48 7.01
N GLU A 47 7.28 -23.72 7.44
CA GLU A 47 6.37 -24.40 8.37
C GLU A 47 6.24 -23.67 9.72
N LYS A 48 7.30 -23.00 10.19
CA LYS A 48 7.24 -22.18 11.41
C LYS A 48 6.28 -21.01 11.30
N LEU A 49 6.00 -20.56 10.08
CA LEU A 49 5.09 -19.43 9.82
C LEU A 49 3.61 -19.85 9.78
N GLU A 50 3.29 -21.17 9.74
CA GLU A 50 1.91 -21.68 9.69
C GLU A 50 1.11 -21.34 10.96
N ARG A 51 1.80 -21.06 12.07
CA ARG A 51 1.16 -20.61 13.30
C ARG A 51 0.66 -19.15 13.19
N ILE A 52 1.27 -18.36 12.31
CA ILE A 52 0.98 -16.92 12.11
C ILE A 52 0.12 -16.71 10.87
N PHE A 53 0.44 -17.35 9.74
CA PHE A 53 -0.23 -17.16 8.46
C PHE A 53 -0.94 -18.42 7.96
N ALA A 54 -1.94 -18.26 7.11
CA ALA A 54 -2.54 -19.36 6.39
C ALA A 54 -1.52 -20.04 5.44
N LYS A 55 -1.58 -21.37 5.33
CA LYS A 55 -0.63 -22.17 4.54
C LYS A 55 -0.52 -21.70 3.08
N GLU A 56 -1.63 -21.36 2.47
CA GLU A 56 -1.63 -20.91 1.07
C GLU A 56 -0.91 -19.57 0.89
N LEU A 57 -1.04 -18.65 1.87
CA LEU A 57 -0.31 -17.38 1.84
C LEU A 57 1.21 -17.59 1.92
N ILE A 58 1.65 -18.57 2.73
CA ILE A 58 3.08 -18.94 2.84
C ILE A 58 3.59 -19.53 1.52
N LYS A 59 2.80 -20.36 0.84
CA LYS A 59 3.16 -20.88 -0.49
C LYS A 59 3.29 -19.76 -1.51
N GLN A 60 2.37 -18.81 -1.50
CA GLN A 60 2.40 -17.65 -2.38
C GLN A 60 3.59 -16.73 -2.10
N GLU A 61 4.00 -16.60 -0.83
CA GLU A 61 5.15 -15.78 -0.42
C GLU A 61 6.45 -16.22 -1.10
N VAL A 62 6.64 -17.53 -1.28
CA VAL A 62 7.88 -18.12 -1.82
C VAL A 62 7.72 -18.66 -3.25
N SER A 63 6.56 -18.51 -3.85
CA SER A 63 6.26 -19.06 -5.17
C SER A 63 7.12 -18.42 -6.26
N GLN A 64 7.57 -19.26 -7.21
CA GLN A 64 8.24 -18.84 -8.44
C GLN A 64 7.33 -18.97 -9.67
N GLU A 65 6.06 -19.33 -9.50
CA GLU A 65 5.08 -19.39 -10.59
C GLU A 65 4.66 -17.96 -10.99
N ARG A 66 4.78 -17.64 -12.28
CA ARG A 66 4.45 -16.29 -12.80
C ARG A 66 2.97 -15.93 -12.65
N ASN A 67 2.08 -16.89 -12.86
CA ASN A 67 0.64 -16.67 -12.82
C ASN A 67 0.03 -17.55 -11.73
N ILE A 68 -0.43 -16.96 -10.66
CA ILE A 68 -1.08 -17.67 -9.55
C ILE A 68 -2.59 -17.49 -9.70
N PRO A 69 -3.36 -18.59 -9.88
CA PRO A 69 -4.81 -18.51 -10.07
C PRO A 69 -5.52 -17.78 -8.94
N ILE A 70 -6.44 -16.87 -9.30
CA ILE A 70 -7.34 -16.23 -8.34
C ILE A 70 -8.54 -17.17 -8.15
N PRO A 71 -8.81 -17.65 -6.92
CA PRO A 71 -10.00 -18.44 -6.64
C PRO A 71 -11.28 -17.72 -7.09
N GLU A 72 -12.28 -18.47 -7.56
CA GLU A 72 -13.51 -17.86 -8.06
C GLU A 72 -14.24 -17.09 -6.95
N GLU A 73 -14.23 -17.58 -5.72
CA GLU A 73 -14.83 -16.89 -4.57
C GLU A 73 -14.13 -15.55 -4.25
N VAL A 74 -12.83 -15.46 -4.52
CA VAL A 74 -12.09 -14.17 -4.40
C VAL A 74 -12.45 -13.24 -5.56
N ARG A 75 -12.65 -13.77 -6.77
CA ARG A 75 -13.12 -12.96 -7.91
C ARG A 75 -14.55 -12.45 -7.69
N GLU A 76 -15.44 -13.26 -7.14
CA GLU A 76 -16.78 -12.84 -6.71
C GLU A 76 -16.71 -11.73 -5.64
N ALA A 77 -15.82 -11.87 -4.67
CA ALA A 77 -15.57 -10.83 -3.68
C ALA A 77 -15.00 -9.53 -4.32
N TYR A 78 -14.19 -9.64 -5.36
CA TYR A 78 -13.74 -8.47 -6.14
C TYR A 78 -14.89 -7.81 -6.91
N MET A 79 -15.85 -8.57 -7.44
CA MET A 79 -17.06 -8.02 -8.05
C MET A 79 -17.95 -7.31 -7.03
N TRP A 80 -18.07 -7.88 -5.81
CA TRP A 80 -18.75 -7.23 -4.70
C TRP A 80 -18.04 -5.93 -4.27
N LEU A 81 -16.72 -5.84 -4.42
CA LEU A 81 -15.89 -4.67 -4.14
C LEU A 81 -15.96 -3.57 -5.22
N PRO A 82 -16.88 -3.54 -6.11
CA PRO A 82 -17.02 -2.97 -7.44
C PRO A 82 -15.69 -2.82 -8.24
N ARG A 83 -14.98 -3.96 -8.41
CA ARG A 83 -13.92 -4.03 -9.42
C ARG A 83 -14.47 -4.49 -10.77
N PRO A 84 -13.79 -4.16 -11.90
CA PRO A 84 -12.56 -3.35 -12.03
C PRO A 84 -12.78 -1.86 -11.70
N THR A 85 -11.76 -1.23 -11.09
CA THR A 85 -11.82 0.21 -10.80
C THR A 85 -11.52 1.03 -12.06
N PRO A 86 -11.99 2.29 -12.18
CA PRO A 86 -11.77 3.09 -13.38
C PRO A 86 -10.32 3.56 -13.51
N LEU A 87 -9.86 3.69 -14.77
CA LEU A 87 -8.71 4.48 -15.15
C LEU A 87 -9.22 5.80 -15.74
N ILE A 88 -8.76 6.92 -15.23
CA ILE A 88 -9.30 8.23 -15.57
C ILE A 88 -8.18 9.11 -16.12
N ARG A 89 -8.42 9.79 -17.26
CA ARG A 89 -7.53 10.81 -17.78
C ARG A 89 -7.76 12.13 -17.04
N ALA A 90 -6.69 12.72 -16.51
CA ALA A 90 -6.71 13.94 -15.71
C ALA A 90 -6.70 15.19 -16.59
N THR A 91 -7.70 15.31 -17.49
CA THR A 91 -7.74 16.37 -18.52
C THR A 91 -7.75 17.76 -17.95
N LYS A 92 -8.39 17.99 -16.80
CA LYS A 92 -8.43 19.31 -16.17
C LYS A 92 -7.09 19.66 -15.51
N LEU A 93 -6.37 18.66 -15.00
CA LEU A 93 -5.02 18.85 -14.50
C LEU A 93 -4.05 19.16 -15.67
N GLU A 94 -4.15 18.43 -16.79
CA GLU A 94 -3.36 18.70 -18.01
C GLU A 94 -3.57 20.15 -18.51
N GLU A 95 -4.83 20.60 -18.61
CA GLU A 95 -5.19 21.98 -18.98
C GLU A 95 -4.61 23.02 -18.01
N TYR A 96 -4.75 22.77 -16.69
CA TYR A 96 -4.22 23.66 -15.64
C TYR A 96 -2.70 23.81 -15.72
N LEU A 97 -1.99 22.71 -15.93
CA LEU A 97 -0.53 22.68 -16.04
C LEU A 97 -0.03 23.16 -17.41
N LYS A 98 -0.91 23.28 -18.42
CA LYS A 98 -0.56 23.58 -19.80
C LYS A 98 0.53 22.68 -20.33
N THR A 99 0.40 21.38 -20.09
CA THR A 99 1.39 20.37 -20.45
C THR A 99 0.96 19.60 -21.69
N PRO A 100 1.90 19.16 -22.56
CA PRO A 100 1.61 18.21 -23.62
C PRO A 100 1.52 16.76 -23.11
N ALA A 101 1.89 16.49 -21.84
CA ALA A 101 1.80 15.15 -21.26
C ALA A 101 0.33 14.72 -21.12
N ARG A 102 0.10 13.42 -21.31
CA ARG A 102 -1.18 12.77 -21.03
C ARG A 102 -1.11 12.08 -19.69
N ILE A 103 -1.98 12.49 -18.74
CA ILE A 103 -1.94 12.04 -17.33
C ILE A 103 -3.14 11.15 -17.06
N TYR A 104 -2.88 9.93 -16.60
CA TYR A 104 -3.90 8.97 -16.20
C TYR A 104 -3.75 8.58 -14.73
N TYR A 105 -4.87 8.40 -14.03
CA TYR A 105 -4.87 7.85 -12.68
C TYR A 105 -5.83 6.67 -12.54
N LYS A 106 -5.34 5.59 -11.92
CA LYS A 106 -6.15 4.47 -11.48
C LYS A 106 -6.84 4.86 -10.18
N TRP A 107 -8.16 4.81 -10.13
CA TRP A 107 -8.90 5.28 -8.98
C TRP A 107 -9.30 4.15 -8.04
N GLU A 108 -8.45 3.82 -7.06
CA GLU A 108 -8.68 2.76 -6.06
C GLU A 108 -9.51 3.21 -4.85
N GLY A 109 -9.84 4.49 -4.73
CA GLY A 109 -10.66 5.02 -3.64
C GLY A 109 -12.17 4.85 -3.80
N VAL A 110 -12.64 4.21 -4.88
CA VAL A 110 -14.08 4.06 -5.19
C VAL A 110 -14.79 3.01 -4.34
N ASN A 111 -14.06 2.10 -3.71
CA ASN A 111 -14.67 1.03 -2.90
C ASN A 111 -15.05 1.50 -1.48
N PRO A 112 -15.88 0.74 -0.74
CA PRO A 112 -16.36 1.16 0.58
C PRO A 112 -15.27 1.41 1.62
N ALA A 113 -14.13 0.73 1.55
CA ALA A 113 -12.99 0.99 2.45
C ALA A 113 -12.16 2.20 2.03
N GLY A 114 -12.39 2.74 0.82
CA GLY A 114 -11.80 3.96 0.31
C GLY A 114 -10.33 3.87 -0.07
N SER A 115 -9.80 2.68 -0.35
CA SER A 115 -8.39 2.48 -0.73
C SER A 115 -8.17 1.15 -1.46
N HIS A 116 -6.94 0.93 -1.99
CA HIS A 116 -6.51 -0.31 -2.66
C HIS A 116 -6.46 -1.56 -1.73
N LYS A 117 -6.43 -1.38 -0.42
CA LYS A 117 -6.15 -2.45 0.54
C LYS A 117 -7.11 -3.64 0.54
N PRO A 118 -8.42 -3.48 0.22
CA PRO A 118 -9.33 -4.62 0.12
C PRO A 118 -8.90 -5.73 -0.85
N ASN A 119 -8.10 -5.43 -1.86
CA ASN A 119 -7.66 -6.44 -2.83
C ASN A 119 -6.91 -7.59 -2.15
N THR A 120 -6.01 -7.29 -1.23
CA THR A 120 -5.32 -8.32 -0.44
C THR A 120 -6.11 -8.75 0.78
N ALA A 121 -6.91 -7.86 1.40
CA ALA A 121 -7.70 -8.20 2.58
C ALA A 121 -8.72 -9.30 2.29
N LEU A 122 -9.42 -9.23 1.14
CA LEU A 122 -10.34 -10.27 0.69
C LEU A 122 -9.64 -11.60 0.42
N ALA A 123 -8.49 -11.57 -0.26
CA ALA A 123 -7.72 -12.79 -0.52
C ALA A 123 -7.20 -13.44 0.78
N GLN A 124 -6.65 -12.65 1.70
CA GLN A 124 -6.17 -13.16 2.99
C GLN A 124 -7.34 -13.69 3.84
N ALA A 125 -8.46 -12.99 3.89
CA ALA A 125 -9.66 -13.46 4.61
C ALA A 125 -10.19 -14.77 4.01
N TYR A 126 -10.26 -14.90 2.69
CA TYR A 126 -10.66 -16.12 2.00
C TYR A 126 -9.80 -17.33 2.38
N TYR A 127 -8.48 -17.22 2.25
CA TYR A 127 -7.60 -18.35 2.54
C TYR A 127 -7.63 -18.75 4.02
N ASN A 128 -7.77 -17.81 4.92
CA ASN A 128 -7.96 -18.09 6.35
C ASN A 128 -9.32 -18.76 6.63
N TYR A 129 -10.40 -18.24 6.05
CA TYR A 129 -11.72 -18.87 6.11
C TYR A 129 -11.69 -20.31 5.61
N ARG A 130 -11.08 -20.58 4.45
CA ARG A 130 -10.95 -21.93 3.85
C ARG A 130 -10.12 -22.88 4.72
N GLN A 131 -9.21 -22.37 5.52
CA GLN A 131 -8.39 -23.16 6.44
C GLN A 131 -9.09 -23.42 7.78
N GLY A 132 -10.26 -22.83 8.03
CA GLY A 132 -11.01 -22.96 9.28
C GLY A 132 -10.59 -21.99 10.38
N THR A 133 -9.80 -20.95 10.07
CA THR A 133 -9.51 -19.83 10.96
C THR A 133 -10.81 -19.12 11.32
N THR A 134 -11.00 -18.77 12.59
CA THR A 134 -12.22 -18.08 13.05
C THR A 134 -12.00 -16.60 13.33
N GLN A 135 -10.75 -16.20 13.53
CA GLN A 135 -10.38 -14.82 13.85
C GLN A 135 -9.10 -14.39 13.12
N LEU A 136 -9.11 -13.19 12.58
CA LEU A 136 -7.91 -12.51 12.10
C LEU A 136 -7.55 -11.37 13.05
N ILE A 137 -6.27 -11.29 13.38
CA ILE A 137 -5.70 -10.23 14.21
C ILE A 137 -4.69 -9.46 13.35
N THR A 138 -4.68 -8.14 13.50
CA THR A 138 -3.81 -7.28 12.68
C THR A 138 -3.49 -5.97 13.38
N GLU A 139 -2.49 -5.30 12.85
CA GLU A 139 -2.19 -3.91 13.15
C GLU A 139 -2.83 -2.97 12.13
N THR A 140 -2.84 -1.66 12.44
CA THR A 140 -3.08 -0.61 11.44
C THR A 140 -2.44 0.70 11.87
N GLY A 141 -1.75 1.37 10.95
CA GLY A 141 -1.17 2.70 11.19
C GLY A 141 -2.25 3.79 11.22
N ALA A 142 -2.73 4.19 10.05
CA ALA A 142 -3.73 5.25 9.87
C ALA A 142 -5.18 4.74 9.86
N GLY A 143 -5.40 3.43 9.92
CA GLY A 143 -6.72 2.79 9.93
C GLY A 143 -7.20 2.26 8.57
N GLN A 144 -6.53 2.56 7.45
CA GLN A 144 -6.97 2.07 6.13
C GLN A 144 -6.90 0.55 6.02
N TRP A 145 -5.82 -0.07 6.54
CA TRP A 145 -5.69 -1.52 6.53
C TRP A 145 -6.72 -2.20 7.45
N GLY A 146 -6.85 -1.72 8.69
CA GLY A 146 -7.85 -2.23 9.62
C GLY A 146 -9.27 -2.14 9.05
N SER A 147 -9.64 -1.03 8.39
CA SER A 147 -10.94 -0.87 7.72
C SER A 147 -11.13 -1.89 6.60
N ALA A 148 -10.11 -2.11 5.76
CA ALA A 148 -10.17 -3.08 4.68
C ALA A 148 -10.35 -4.51 5.19
N LEU A 149 -9.61 -4.88 6.24
CA LEU A 149 -9.70 -6.22 6.84
C LEU A 149 -11.03 -6.41 7.58
N ALA A 150 -11.53 -5.39 8.32
CA ALA A 150 -12.83 -5.44 9.00
C ALA A 150 -13.97 -5.72 7.99
N MET A 151 -13.97 -4.98 6.89
CA MET A 151 -14.94 -5.18 5.79
C MET A 151 -14.83 -6.60 5.19
N SER A 152 -13.61 -7.07 4.94
CA SER A 152 -13.37 -8.41 4.37
C SER A 152 -13.74 -9.53 5.34
N GLY A 153 -13.50 -9.33 6.63
CA GLY A 153 -13.94 -10.24 7.69
C GLY A 153 -15.47 -10.35 7.76
N ALA A 154 -16.19 -9.23 7.66
CA ALA A 154 -17.64 -9.22 7.60
C ALA A 154 -18.16 -10.01 6.38
N TYR A 155 -17.51 -9.91 5.21
CA TYR A 155 -17.87 -10.65 4.01
C TYR A 155 -17.74 -12.17 4.17
N PHE A 156 -16.66 -12.64 4.80
CA PHE A 156 -16.38 -14.08 4.99
C PHE A 156 -16.84 -14.64 6.36
N GLY A 157 -17.44 -13.82 7.22
CA GLY A 157 -17.89 -14.24 8.56
C GLY A 157 -16.78 -14.49 9.57
N LEU A 158 -15.62 -13.82 9.40
CA LEU A 158 -14.48 -13.90 10.32
C LEU A 158 -14.54 -12.79 11.37
N LYS A 159 -14.18 -13.10 12.60
CA LYS A 159 -13.92 -12.09 13.64
C LYS A 159 -12.64 -11.35 13.32
N ILE A 160 -12.63 -10.02 13.50
CA ILE A 160 -11.46 -9.18 13.24
C ILE A 160 -11.10 -8.41 14.49
N ARG A 161 -9.81 -8.44 14.85
CA ARG A 161 -9.23 -7.62 15.91
C ARG A 161 -8.09 -6.78 15.38
N VAL A 162 -8.12 -5.48 15.69
CA VAL A 162 -7.20 -4.50 15.11
C VAL A 162 -6.49 -3.73 16.22
N TYR A 163 -5.17 -3.70 16.18
CA TYR A 163 -4.32 -2.83 16.98
C TYR A 163 -3.97 -1.58 16.16
N MET A 164 -4.57 -0.46 16.51
CA MET A 164 -4.39 0.81 15.79
C MET A 164 -3.40 1.72 16.52
N VAL A 165 -2.41 2.23 15.82
CA VAL A 165 -1.42 3.18 16.36
C VAL A 165 -2.12 4.30 17.14
N SER A 166 -1.76 4.51 18.41
CA SER A 166 -2.44 5.36 19.40
C SER A 166 -2.62 6.81 18.91
N ALA A 167 -1.60 7.39 18.27
CA ALA A 167 -1.71 8.72 17.68
C ALA A 167 -2.83 8.80 16.63
N SER A 168 -2.92 7.81 15.72
CA SER A 168 -3.97 7.75 14.70
C SER A 168 -5.34 7.40 15.27
N TYR A 169 -5.39 6.54 16.28
CA TYR A 169 -6.63 6.18 16.99
C TYR A 169 -7.35 7.41 17.56
N ARG A 170 -6.56 8.36 18.09
CA ARG A 170 -7.08 9.65 18.60
C ARG A 170 -7.42 10.65 17.49
N GLN A 171 -6.58 10.73 16.45
CA GLN A 171 -6.71 11.73 15.38
C GLN A 171 -7.75 11.36 14.31
N LYS A 172 -8.06 10.08 14.13
CA LYS A 172 -8.91 9.57 13.04
C LYS A 172 -10.05 8.70 13.57
N PRO A 173 -10.97 9.24 14.40
CA PRO A 173 -12.05 8.45 15.02
C PRO A 173 -12.98 7.80 13.99
N GLY A 174 -13.16 8.39 12.81
CA GLY A 174 -13.96 7.82 11.73
C GLY A 174 -13.49 6.44 11.26
N ARG A 175 -12.18 6.17 11.28
CA ARG A 175 -11.63 4.85 10.93
C ARG A 175 -12.02 3.79 11.95
N LYS A 176 -11.94 4.11 13.24
CA LYS A 176 -12.39 3.23 14.33
C LYS A 176 -13.88 2.90 14.17
N ILE A 177 -14.70 3.93 13.98
CA ILE A 177 -16.16 3.76 13.82
C ILE A 177 -16.49 2.86 12.63
N MET A 178 -15.80 3.02 11.49
CA MET A 178 -15.97 2.13 10.33
C MET A 178 -15.64 0.68 10.68
N MET A 179 -14.50 0.41 11.33
CA MET A 179 -14.10 -0.93 11.73
C MET A 179 -15.13 -1.57 12.66
N GLU A 180 -15.56 -0.86 13.69
CA GLU A 180 -16.58 -1.32 14.65
C GLU A 180 -17.96 -1.51 13.99
N THR A 181 -18.33 -0.69 13.02
CA THR A 181 -19.58 -0.84 12.26
C THR A 181 -19.58 -2.10 11.41
N TRP A 182 -18.41 -2.53 10.90
CA TRP A 182 -18.24 -3.83 10.24
C TRP A 182 -18.00 -5.00 11.23
N GLY A 183 -18.17 -4.77 12.53
CA GLY A 183 -18.11 -5.80 13.56
C GLY A 183 -16.69 -6.13 14.06
N ALA A 184 -15.68 -5.35 13.75
CA ALA A 184 -14.34 -5.56 14.25
C ALA A 184 -14.15 -4.96 15.66
N GLU A 185 -13.27 -5.54 16.46
CA GLU A 185 -12.72 -4.95 17.66
C GLU A 185 -11.53 -4.07 17.29
N CYS A 186 -11.49 -2.82 17.76
CA CYS A 186 -10.37 -1.90 17.50
C CYS A 186 -9.79 -1.33 18.78
N TYR A 187 -8.52 -1.59 19.03
CA TYR A 187 -7.79 -1.17 20.22
C TYR A 187 -6.67 -0.18 19.88
N SER A 188 -6.44 0.80 20.77
CA SER A 188 -5.27 1.67 20.69
C SER A 188 -4.00 0.88 21.01
N SER A 189 -2.93 1.06 20.24
CA SER A 189 -1.62 0.42 20.45
C SER A 189 -0.55 1.49 20.73
N PRO A 190 0.23 1.36 21.87
CA PRO A 190 0.25 0.23 22.81
C PRO A 190 -1.02 0.12 23.64
N SER A 191 -1.33 -1.11 24.09
CA SER A 191 -2.53 -1.45 24.83
C SER A 191 -2.23 -2.27 26.10
N ASN A 192 -3.21 -2.35 27.02
CA ASN A 192 -3.12 -3.21 28.19
C ASN A 192 -3.47 -4.70 27.91
N ARG A 193 -3.68 -5.09 26.64
CA ARG A 193 -4.11 -6.43 26.27
C ARG A 193 -2.94 -7.41 26.13
N THR A 194 -1.78 -6.92 25.76
CA THR A 194 -0.56 -7.70 25.52
C THR A 194 0.48 -7.41 26.60
N ASP A 195 1.40 -8.34 26.86
CA ASP A 195 2.50 -8.13 27.81
C ASP A 195 3.44 -7.03 27.28
N PHE A 196 3.71 -7.07 25.96
CA PHE A 196 4.53 -6.07 25.31
C PHE A 196 3.91 -4.67 25.43
N GLY A 197 2.62 -4.51 25.10
CA GLY A 197 1.91 -3.24 25.21
C GLY A 197 1.91 -2.69 26.67
N ARG A 198 1.62 -3.54 27.67
CA ARG A 198 1.71 -3.16 29.10
C ARG A 198 3.09 -2.65 29.47
N SER A 199 4.15 -3.35 29.06
CA SER A 199 5.54 -2.95 29.36
C SER A 199 5.92 -1.58 28.81
N LEU A 200 5.30 -1.14 27.70
CA LEU A 200 5.51 0.17 27.12
C LEU A 200 4.70 1.24 27.88
N LEU A 201 3.43 0.96 28.21
CA LEU A 201 2.55 1.88 28.93
C LEU A 201 3.01 2.11 30.39
N GLU A 202 3.70 1.13 31.01
CA GLU A 202 4.36 1.33 32.31
C GLU A 202 5.50 2.34 32.24
N LYS A 203 6.22 2.42 31.10
CA LYS A 203 7.31 3.37 30.88
C LYS A 203 6.79 4.75 30.46
N ASP A 204 5.83 4.79 29.56
CA ASP A 204 5.17 5.99 29.08
C ASP A 204 3.67 5.75 28.86
N PRO A 205 2.80 6.16 29.80
CA PRO A 205 1.34 6.01 29.66
C PRO A 205 0.75 6.75 28.44
N ASN A 206 1.49 7.70 27.86
CA ASN A 206 1.08 8.51 26.71
C ASN A 206 1.79 8.14 25.42
N ASP A 207 2.47 6.98 25.37
CA ASP A 207 3.19 6.53 24.18
C ASP A 207 2.30 6.67 22.93
N PRO A 208 2.76 7.41 21.90
CA PRO A 208 1.98 7.64 20.68
C PRO A 208 1.81 6.38 19.83
N GLY A 209 2.55 5.32 20.15
CA GLY A 209 2.62 4.10 19.37
C GLY A 209 3.39 4.25 18.06
N SER A 210 3.72 3.10 17.48
CA SER A 210 4.27 2.99 16.13
C SER A 210 3.67 1.77 15.42
N LEU A 211 3.84 1.69 14.10
CA LEU A 211 3.38 0.52 13.36
C LEU A 211 4.10 -0.76 13.83
N GLY A 212 5.41 -0.67 14.10
CA GLY A 212 6.18 -1.80 14.64
C GLY A 212 5.68 -2.29 16.01
N ILE A 213 5.26 -1.37 16.90
CA ILE A 213 4.64 -1.72 18.19
C ILE A 213 3.31 -2.45 17.96
N ALA A 214 2.47 -1.92 17.09
CA ALA A 214 1.16 -2.53 16.79
C ALA A 214 1.30 -3.91 16.13
N ILE A 215 2.34 -4.13 15.30
CA ILE A 215 2.69 -5.45 14.73
C ILE A 215 3.06 -6.41 15.87
N SER A 216 3.93 -6.00 16.78
CA SER A 216 4.35 -6.85 17.91
C SER A 216 3.16 -7.27 18.77
N GLU A 217 2.26 -6.36 19.14
CA GLU A 217 1.04 -6.67 19.88
C GLU A 217 0.11 -7.62 19.11
N ALA A 218 -0.09 -7.39 17.82
CA ALA A 218 -0.94 -8.24 16.99
C ALA A 218 -0.39 -9.67 16.86
N ILE A 219 0.93 -9.82 16.75
CA ILE A 219 1.59 -11.14 16.71
C ILE A 219 1.48 -11.86 18.07
N GLU A 220 1.74 -11.16 19.18
CA GLU A 220 1.60 -11.71 20.54
C GLU A 220 0.18 -12.23 20.78
N ASP A 221 -0.83 -11.42 20.45
CA ASP A 221 -2.24 -11.81 20.60
C ASP A 221 -2.60 -12.99 19.67
N THR A 222 -2.11 -13.01 18.45
CA THR A 222 -2.29 -14.14 17.51
C THR A 222 -1.73 -15.45 18.07
N LEU A 223 -0.56 -15.40 18.69
CA LEU A 223 0.10 -16.58 19.26
C LEU A 223 -0.60 -17.10 20.52
N SER A 224 -1.42 -16.28 21.19
CA SER A 224 -2.19 -16.66 22.38
C SER A 224 -3.45 -17.49 22.08
N ASP A 225 -3.95 -17.50 20.83
CA ASP A 225 -5.16 -18.22 20.43
C ASP A 225 -4.93 -19.08 19.17
N GLU A 226 -5.07 -20.39 19.29
CA GLU A 226 -4.84 -21.35 18.19
C GLU A 226 -5.78 -21.16 16.98
N ASN A 227 -6.97 -20.60 17.18
CA ASN A 227 -7.96 -20.36 16.14
C ASN A 227 -7.75 -19.02 15.42
N SER A 228 -6.76 -18.25 15.85
CA SER A 228 -6.40 -16.96 15.27
C SER A 228 -5.23 -17.07 14.29
N ARG A 229 -5.22 -16.16 13.29
CA ARG A 229 -4.07 -15.92 12.40
C ARG A 229 -3.87 -14.42 12.24
N TYR A 230 -2.64 -14.07 11.93
CA TYR A 230 -2.26 -12.69 11.64
C TYR A 230 -2.47 -12.36 10.16
N ALA A 231 -2.92 -11.15 9.87
CA ALA A 231 -3.02 -10.62 8.53
C ALA A 231 -2.22 -9.33 8.41
N LEU A 232 -1.52 -9.13 7.30
CA LEU A 232 -0.64 -7.98 7.08
C LEU A 232 -1.01 -7.21 5.80
N GLY A 233 -1.08 -5.88 5.90
CA GLY A 233 -1.58 -5.02 4.83
C GLY A 233 -0.53 -4.53 3.82
N SER A 234 0.74 -4.90 3.97
CA SER A 234 1.84 -4.47 3.10
C SER A 234 3.08 -5.35 3.28
N VAL A 235 4.20 -5.03 2.64
CA VAL A 235 5.55 -5.57 2.79
C VAL A 235 5.75 -6.98 2.21
N LEU A 236 4.94 -7.97 2.58
CA LEU A 236 5.13 -9.34 2.16
C LEU A 236 4.77 -9.59 0.69
N ASN A 237 5.45 -10.56 0.07
CA ASN A 237 5.31 -10.84 -1.37
C ASN A 237 3.88 -11.22 -1.74
N HIS A 238 3.19 -12.05 -0.94
CA HIS A 238 1.79 -12.41 -1.19
C HIS A 238 0.84 -11.21 -1.15
N VAL A 239 1.16 -10.19 -0.33
CA VAL A 239 0.38 -8.94 -0.28
C VAL A 239 0.53 -8.17 -1.60
N LEU A 240 1.78 -7.98 -2.07
CA LEU A 240 2.05 -7.32 -3.34
C LEU A 240 1.45 -8.11 -4.52
N LEU A 241 1.54 -9.44 -4.47
CA LEU A 241 0.94 -10.35 -5.44
C LEU A 241 -0.57 -10.08 -5.61
N HIS A 242 -1.33 -10.08 -4.52
CA HIS A 242 -2.79 -9.84 -4.56
C HIS A 242 -3.13 -8.46 -5.13
N GLN A 243 -2.29 -7.46 -4.90
CA GLN A 243 -2.50 -6.11 -5.42
C GLN A 243 -2.26 -6.01 -6.95
N THR A 244 -1.62 -7.00 -7.58
CA THR A 244 -1.30 -6.93 -9.02
C THR A 244 -2.53 -6.90 -9.94
N VAL A 245 -3.71 -7.16 -9.43
CA VAL A 245 -4.98 -6.90 -10.15
C VAL A 245 -5.06 -5.45 -10.61
N ILE A 246 -4.51 -4.49 -9.85
CA ILE A 246 -4.48 -3.06 -10.20
C ILE A 246 -3.75 -2.83 -11.51
N GLY A 247 -2.48 -3.25 -11.59
CA GLY A 247 -1.65 -3.05 -12.77
C GLY A 247 -2.12 -3.85 -13.99
N GLN A 248 -2.69 -5.05 -13.77
CA GLN A 248 -3.26 -5.84 -14.85
C GLN A 248 -4.50 -5.16 -15.46
N GLU A 249 -5.39 -4.60 -14.63
CA GLU A 249 -6.51 -3.80 -15.10
C GLU A 249 -6.05 -2.55 -15.86
N VAL A 250 -5.05 -1.81 -15.32
CA VAL A 250 -4.50 -0.62 -15.99
C VAL A 250 -3.95 -0.97 -17.38
N ARG A 251 -3.24 -2.08 -17.53
CA ARG A 251 -2.75 -2.54 -18.83
C ARG A 251 -3.89 -2.78 -19.83
N ALA A 252 -4.96 -3.44 -19.36
CA ALA A 252 -6.12 -3.68 -20.20
C ALA A 252 -6.87 -2.39 -20.56
N GLN A 253 -6.94 -1.44 -19.64
CA GLN A 253 -7.57 -0.13 -19.84
C GLN A 253 -6.77 0.75 -20.81
N LEU A 254 -5.44 0.85 -20.64
CA LEU A 254 -4.58 1.61 -21.56
C LEU A 254 -4.66 1.06 -22.99
N LYS A 255 -4.71 -0.27 -23.13
CA LYS A 255 -4.90 -0.91 -24.45
C LYS A 255 -6.20 -0.48 -25.14
N GLN A 256 -7.28 -0.16 -24.42
CA GLN A 256 -8.55 0.31 -25.02
C GLN A 256 -8.42 1.69 -25.67
N VAL A 257 -7.39 2.46 -25.33
CA VAL A 257 -7.14 3.81 -25.80
C VAL A 257 -5.82 3.94 -26.53
N ASP A 258 -5.21 2.81 -26.89
CA ASP A 258 -3.94 2.71 -27.64
C ASP A 258 -2.79 3.51 -26.99
N GLU A 259 -2.73 3.51 -25.64
CA GLU A 259 -1.68 4.19 -24.88
C GLU A 259 -0.68 3.19 -24.29
N VAL A 260 0.60 3.61 -24.29
CA VAL A 260 1.71 2.92 -23.64
C VAL A 260 2.31 3.90 -22.63
N PRO A 261 2.48 3.51 -21.35
CA PRO A 261 3.00 4.42 -20.35
C PRO A 261 4.51 4.65 -20.53
N ASP A 262 4.93 5.91 -20.46
CA ASP A 262 6.35 6.31 -20.38
C ASP A 262 6.81 6.34 -18.92
N VAL A 263 5.91 6.73 -18.00
CA VAL A 263 6.23 6.87 -16.57
C VAL A 263 5.09 6.29 -15.72
N LEU A 264 5.44 5.38 -14.81
CA LEU A 264 4.52 4.84 -13.80
C LEU A 264 4.92 5.35 -12.43
N VAL A 265 4.00 6.03 -11.74
CA VAL A 265 4.25 6.70 -10.47
C VAL A 265 3.37 6.14 -9.36
N GLY A 266 3.92 5.94 -8.17
CA GLY A 266 3.12 5.53 -7.02
C GLY A 266 3.74 5.92 -5.69
N ASN A 267 2.89 6.14 -4.69
CA ASN A 267 3.34 6.37 -3.31
C ASN A 267 3.76 5.05 -2.65
N ILE A 268 4.74 5.14 -1.76
CA ILE A 268 5.27 3.99 -1.04
C ILE A 268 5.32 4.24 0.48
N GLY A 269 4.63 3.36 1.21
CA GLY A 269 4.85 3.07 2.63
C GLY A 269 5.57 1.73 2.72
N GLY A 270 4.84 0.63 2.99
CA GLY A 270 5.41 -0.72 2.91
C GLY A 270 5.50 -1.30 1.48
N GLY A 271 5.07 -0.61 0.44
CA GLY A 271 5.25 -0.99 -0.96
C GLY A 271 4.05 -1.64 -1.67
N SER A 272 2.95 -1.99 -0.98
CA SER A 272 1.84 -2.76 -1.58
C SER A 272 1.10 -1.98 -2.68
N ASN A 273 0.88 -0.68 -2.49
CA ASN A 273 0.24 0.17 -3.50
C ASN A 273 1.03 0.19 -4.80
N PHE A 274 2.27 0.64 -4.71
CA PHE A 274 3.14 0.79 -5.88
C PHE A 274 3.45 -0.57 -6.52
N GLY A 275 3.74 -1.61 -5.71
CA GLY A 275 3.98 -2.95 -6.20
C GLY A 275 2.80 -3.51 -6.99
N GLY A 276 1.60 -3.45 -6.44
CA GLY A 276 0.40 -3.94 -7.13
C GLY A 276 0.14 -3.25 -8.46
N PHE A 277 0.40 -1.96 -8.53
CA PHE A 277 0.24 -1.17 -9.73
C PHE A 277 1.36 -1.40 -10.75
N CYS A 278 2.63 -1.33 -10.33
CA CYS A 278 3.75 -1.28 -11.27
C CYS A 278 4.35 -2.65 -11.63
N LEU A 279 4.27 -3.69 -10.77
CA LEU A 279 4.94 -4.96 -11.02
C LEU A 279 4.51 -5.67 -12.31
N PRO A 280 3.22 -5.66 -12.75
CA PRO A 280 2.84 -6.20 -14.06
C PRO A 280 3.51 -5.50 -15.25
N PHE A 281 3.83 -4.22 -15.12
CA PHE A 281 4.57 -3.44 -16.12
C PHE A 281 6.08 -3.66 -15.99
N MET A 282 6.62 -3.75 -14.77
CA MET A 282 8.02 -4.08 -14.52
C MET A 282 8.39 -5.44 -15.13
N GLY A 283 7.51 -6.43 -15.02
CA GLY A 283 7.70 -7.72 -15.67
C GLY A 283 7.81 -7.59 -17.18
N GLU A 284 7.02 -6.74 -17.84
CA GLU A 284 7.16 -6.47 -19.27
C GLU A 284 8.50 -5.79 -19.58
N ARG A 285 8.94 -4.85 -18.75
CA ARG A 285 10.26 -4.22 -18.92
C ARG A 285 11.41 -5.23 -18.78
N LEU A 286 11.36 -6.09 -17.76
CA LEU A 286 12.39 -7.11 -17.54
C LEU A 286 12.46 -8.13 -18.69
N ARG A 287 11.35 -8.38 -19.37
CA ARG A 287 11.29 -9.22 -20.60
C ARG A 287 11.63 -8.45 -21.88
N GLY A 288 11.91 -7.15 -21.81
CA GLY A 288 12.26 -6.32 -22.97
C GLY A 288 11.06 -5.86 -23.82
N ASN A 289 9.83 -5.94 -23.30
CA ASN A 289 8.59 -5.58 -24.00
C ASN A 289 8.11 -4.17 -23.72
N LEU A 290 8.70 -3.46 -22.74
CA LEU A 290 8.30 -2.13 -22.31
C LEU A 290 9.54 -1.30 -21.96
N ASP A 291 9.58 -0.05 -22.43
CA ASP A 291 10.56 0.95 -22.01
C ASP A 291 9.84 2.06 -21.24
N ALA A 292 9.70 1.91 -19.93
CA ALA A 292 9.04 2.86 -19.06
C ALA A 292 9.87 3.10 -17.80
N ARG A 293 9.74 4.29 -17.23
CA ARG A 293 10.31 4.66 -15.93
C ARG A 293 9.33 4.31 -14.82
N PHE A 294 9.86 3.88 -13.67
CA PHE A 294 9.08 3.51 -12.48
C PHE A 294 9.53 4.37 -11.31
N VAL A 295 8.62 5.14 -10.76
CA VAL A 295 8.93 6.18 -9.80
C VAL A 295 8.15 5.97 -8.51
N ALA A 296 8.89 5.72 -7.43
CA ALA A 296 8.38 5.56 -6.08
C ALA A 296 8.45 6.90 -5.34
N CYS A 297 7.34 7.32 -4.71
CA CYS A 297 7.26 8.59 -3.98
C CYS A 297 7.02 8.35 -2.50
N GLU A 298 7.92 8.88 -1.65
CA GLU A 298 7.87 8.74 -0.20
C GLU A 298 7.84 10.09 0.52
N SER A 299 7.60 10.06 1.83
CA SER A 299 7.73 11.25 2.66
C SER A 299 9.18 11.56 2.99
N SER A 300 9.59 12.83 2.87
CA SER A 300 10.93 13.26 3.31
C SER A 300 11.14 13.11 4.82
N ALA A 301 10.07 12.94 5.60
CA ALA A 301 10.15 12.67 7.03
C ALA A 301 10.37 11.17 7.36
N VAL A 302 10.14 10.26 6.38
CA VAL A 302 10.36 8.80 6.51
C VAL A 302 11.03 8.30 5.23
N PRO A 303 12.29 8.70 4.97
CA PRO A 303 12.95 8.54 3.68
C PRO A 303 13.65 7.17 3.56
N HIS A 304 12.92 6.07 3.73
CA HIS A 304 13.50 4.73 3.79
C HIS A 304 14.07 4.23 2.46
N THR A 305 13.59 4.73 1.32
CA THR A 305 14.13 4.36 0.02
C THR A 305 15.19 5.33 -0.52
N THR A 306 15.14 6.61 -0.12
CA THR A 306 16.11 7.62 -0.56
C THR A 306 17.30 7.76 0.38
N ARG A 307 17.18 7.38 1.67
CA ARG A 307 18.22 7.48 2.69
C ARG A 307 18.46 6.22 3.51
N GLY A 308 17.56 5.24 3.42
CA GLY A 308 17.67 3.96 4.12
C GLY A 308 18.82 3.10 3.60
N LYS A 309 19.18 2.10 4.39
CA LYS A 309 20.20 1.11 4.02
C LYS A 309 19.53 -0.15 3.48
N TYR A 310 20.16 -0.81 2.51
CA TYR A 310 19.71 -2.12 2.03
C TYR A 310 20.33 -3.22 2.88
N GLU A 311 19.65 -3.61 3.94
CA GLU A 311 20.14 -4.59 4.91
C GLU A 311 19.01 -5.48 5.46
N TYR A 312 19.36 -6.51 6.24
CA TYR A 312 18.38 -7.31 6.96
C TYR A 312 17.91 -6.59 8.21
N ASP A 313 16.59 -6.42 8.34
CA ASP A 313 15.96 -5.76 9.48
C ASP A 313 14.66 -6.46 9.87
N TYR A 314 14.17 -6.19 11.08
CA TYR A 314 12.89 -6.69 11.57
C TYR A 314 11.72 -5.89 11.00
N GLY A 315 10.59 -6.57 10.78
CA GLY A 315 9.34 -5.90 10.43
C GLY A 315 8.66 -5.21 11.62
N ASP A 316 9.00 -5.61 12.86
CA ASP A 316 8.38 -5.17 14.10
C ASP A 316 9.39 -4.66 15.14
N THR A 317 8.89 -3.93 16.15
CA THR A 317 9.75 -3.31 17.18
C THR A 317 10.30 -4.33 18.19
N ALA A 318 9.51 -5.34 18.58
CA ALA A 318 9.94 -6.34 19.54
C ALA A 318 10.91 -7.40 18.96
N GLY A 319 11.05 -7.46 17.63
CA GLY A 319 11.89 -8.45 16.95
C GLY A 319 11.28 -9.85 16.92
N MET A 320 9.97 -9.94 16.84
CA MET A 320 9.19 -11.19 16.76
C MET A 320 9.06 -11.71 15.33
N THR A 321 9.28 -10.85 14.32
CA THR A 321 9.22 -11.22 12.92
C THR A 321 10.54 -11.76 12.40
N PRO A 322 10.54 -12.54 11.30
CA PRO A 322 11.76 -12.83 10.55
C PRO A 322 12.48 -11.54 10.09
N LEU A 323 13.79 -11.64 9.92
CA LEU A 323 14.58 -10.60 9.28
C LEU A 323 14.33 -10.61 7.78
N LEU A 324 13.96 -9.47 7.22
CA LEU A 324 13.76 -9.29 5.78
C LEU A 324 14.88 -8.43 5.20
N LYS A 325 15.39 -8.78 4.01
CA LYS A 325 16.33 -7.94 3.27
C LYS A 325 15.55 -6.79 2.63
N MET A 326 15.75 -5.57 3.15
CA MET A 326 14.94 -4.42 2.75
C MET A 326 15.73 -3.11 2.79
N LEU A 327 15.22 -2.08 2.11
CA LEU A 327 15.62 -0.70 2.37
C LEU A 327 14.95 -0.26 3.67
N THR A 328 15.73 0.15 4.66
CA THR A 328 15.25 0.44 6.01
C THR A 328 15.96 1.62 6.65
N LEU A 329 15.24 2.32 7.54
CA LEU A 329 15.80 3.32 8.46
C LEU A 329 16.19 2.71 9.81
N GLY A 330 15.95 1.40 9.99
CA GLY A 330 16.13 0.68 11.25
C GLY A 330 14.84 0.61 12.08
N ARG A 331 14.59 -0.55 12.70
CA ARG A 331 13.36 -0.81 13.50
C ARG A 331 13.12 0.16 14.66
N GLU A 332 14.18 0.84 15.12
CA GLU A 332 14.11 1.83 16.20
C GLU A 332 13.75 3.23 15.69
N TYR A 333 13.58 3.41 14.37
CA TYR A 333 13.26 4.70 13.80
C TYR A 333 11.91 5.23 14.29
N LYS A 334 11.94 6.43 14.89
CA LYS A 334 10.74 7.11 15.40
C LYS A 334 10.10 7.93 14.30
N ASN A 335 9.03 7.42 13.73
CA ASN A 335 8.31 8.11 12.66
C ASN A 335 7.70 9.42 13.16
N PRO A 336 8.01 10.58 12.52
CA PRO A 336 7.31 11.83 12.81
C PRO A 336 5.79 11.72 12.54
N PRO A 337 4.96 12.54 13.20
CA PRO A 337 3.50 12.45 13.11
C PRO A 337 2.93 13.10 11.84
N ILE A 338 3.50 12.77 10.67
CA ILE A 338 2.98 13.24 9.37
C ILE A 338 1.55 12.74 9.14
N HIS A 339 0.76 13.47 8.36
CA HIS A 339 -0.64 13.11 8.09
C HIS A 339 -0.82 11.90 7.16
N ALA A 340 0.16 11.62 6.30
CA ALA A 340 0.21 10.39 5.50
C ALA A 340 0.58 9.18 6.38
N GLY A 341 -0.35 8.75 7.23
CA GLY A 341 -0.10 7.70 8.22
C GLY A 341 0.29 6.35 7.62
N GLY A 342 -0.16 6.05 6.39
CA GLY A 342 0.22 4.84 5.64
C GLY A 342 1.67 4.86 5.14
N LEU A 343 2.37 6.01 5.21
CA LEU A 343 3.79 6.12 4.88
C LEU A 343 4.71 6.14 6.12
N ARG A 344 4.16 5.96 7.32
CA ARG A 344 4.90 5.91 8.59
C ARG A 344 5.39 4.49 8.90
N TYR A 345 6.31 3.98 8.10
CA TYR A 345 6.93 2.68 8.32
C TYR A 345 8.43 2.75 8.00
N HIS A 346 9.26 2.13 8.83
CA HIS A 346 10.72 2.24 8.75
C HIS A 346 11.33 1.42 7.61
N GLY A 347 10.63 0.41 7.09
CA GLY A 347 11.14 -0.54 6.10
C GLY A 347 10.29 -0.58 4.82
N MET A 348 10.72 -1.39 3.85
CA MET A 348 10.11 -1.52 2.53
C MET A 348 10.02 -3.00 2.13
N ALA A 349 8.99 -3.35 1.36
CA ALA A 349 8.85 -4.68 0.77
C ALA A 349 10.15 -5.15 0.10
N PRO A 350 10.59 -6.40 0.34
CA PRO A 350 11.83 -6.94 -0.26
C PRO A 350 11.89 -6.81 -1.78
N ILE A 351 10.79 -7.08 -2.50
CA ILE A 351 10.70 -6.94 -3.96
C ILE A 351 11.00 -5.50 -4.39
N ILE A 352 10.34 -4.52 -3.78
CA ILE A 352 10.50 -3.10 -4.15
C ILE A 352 11.91 -2.62 -3.75
N SER A 353 12.39 -3.04 -2.58
CA SER A 353 13.77 -2.76 -2.14
C SER A 353 14.81 -3.28 -3.11
N TYR A 354 14.65 -4.53 -3.58
CA TYR A 354 15.52 -5.13 -4.58
C TYR A 354 15.51 -4.31 -5.88
N LEU A 355 14.34 -3.95 -6.38
CA LEU A 355 14.20 -3.22 -7.65
C LEU A 355 14.79 -1.80 -7.58
N ILE A 356 14.62 -1.09 -6.45
CA ILE A 356 15.23 0.23 -6.24
C ILE A 356 16.74 0.09 -6.08
N HIS A 357 17.21 -0.85 -5.23
CA HIS A 357 18.64 -1.05 -4.97
C HIS A 357 19.44 -1.38 -6.24
N ASN A 358 18.83 -2.15 -7.16
CA ASN A 358 19.46 -2.53 -8.42
C ASN A 358 19.18 -1.54 -9.58
N GLY A 359 18.60 -0.37 -9.31
CA GLY A 359 18.41 0.70 -10.31
C GLY A 359 17.28 0.46 -11.32
N TYR A 360 16.36 -0.48 -11.05
CA TYR A 360 15.17 -0.69 -11.89
C TYR A 360 14.08 0.33 -11.62
N MET A 361 14.09 0.97 -10.44
CA MET A 361 13.12 1.99 -10.03
C MET A 361 13.83 3.20 -9.45
N GLU A 362 13.23 4.38 -9.66
CA GLU A 362 13.66 5.65 -9.07
C GLU A 362 12.86 5.93 -7.78
N SER A 363 13.43 6.74 -6.88
CA SER A 363 12.78 7.13 -5.63
C SER A 363 12.90 8.63 -5.39
N TYR A 364 11.79 9.26 -4.96
CA TYR A 364 11.72 10.68 -4.64
C TYR A 364 11.01 10.90 -3.30
N ALA A 365 11.54 11.83 -2.50
CA ALA A 365 10.99 12.17 -1.19
C ALA A 365 10.47 13.61 -1.16
N TYR A 366 9.27 13.81 -0.62
CA TYR A 366 8.62 15.13 -0.57
C TYR A 366 8.19 15.51 0.86
N PRO A 367 8.33 16.80 1.26
CA PRO A 367 7.76 17.30 2.49
C PRO A 367 6.23 17.43 2.39
N GLN A 368 5.54 17.28 3.52
CA GLN A 368 4.08 17.19 3.50
C GLN A 368 3.39 18.47 3.01
N THR A 369 3.93 19.66 3.26
CA THR A 369 3.36 20.92 2.75
C THR A 369 3.32 20.95 1.23
N LYS A 370 4.35 20.41 0.55
CA LYS A 370 4.41 20.31 -0.91
C LYS A 370 3.45 19.28 -1.48
N VAL A 371 3.23 18.17 -0.77
CA VAL A 371 2.27 17.18 -1.24
C VAL A 371 0.83 17.65 -1.05
N PHE A 372 0.50 18.38 0.03
CA PHE A 372 -0.82 18.97 0.21
C PHE A 372 -1.10 20.12 -0.78
N GLU A 373 -0.08 20.90 -1.17
CA GLU A 373 -0.18 21.84 -2.30
C GLU A 373 -0.64 21.10 -3.57
N ALA A 374 0.02 20.01 -3.94
CA ALA A 374 -0.32 19.19 -5.09
C ALA A 374 -1.70 18.54 -4.98
N ALA A 375 -2.04 17.99 -3.80
CA ALA A 375 -3.35 17.42 -3.53
C ALA A 375 -4.49 18.42 -3.69
N THR A 376 -4.27 19.68 -3.27
CA THR A 376 -5.24 20.77 -3.40
C THR A 376 -5.43 21.17 -4.87
N VAL A 377 -4.36 21.21 -5.66
CA VAL A 377 -4.44 21.42 -7.11
C VAL A 377 -5.24 20.29 -7.75
N PHE A 378 -4.93 19.04 -7.44
CA PHE A 378 -5.63 17.87 -7.97
C PHE A 378 -7.12 17.87 -7.59
N ALA A 379 -7.44 18.18 -6.33
CA ALA A 379 -8.83 18.26 -5.88
C ALA A 379 -9.62 19.34 -6.63
N ARG A 380 -9.02 20.49 -6.93
CA ARG A 380 -9.67 21.58 -7.67
C ARG A 380 -9.83 21.31 -9.16
N THR A 381 -8.94 20.51 -9.75
CA THR A 381 -8.98 20.16 -11.17
C THR A 381 -9.80 18.91 -11.43
N GLU A 382 -9.60 17.84 -10.64
CA GLU A 382 -10.21 16.53 -10.89
C GLU A 382 -11.44 16.23 -10.01
N GLY A 383 -11.71 17.08 -9.00
CA GLY A 383 -12.86 16.93 -8.09
C GLY A 383 -12.71 15.85 -7.03
N ILE A 384 -11.52 15.24 -6.91
CA ILE A 384 -11.23 14.18 -5.95
C ILE A 384 -10.26 14.70 -4.90
N ILE A 385 -10.63 14.61 -3.61
CA ILE A 385 -9.72 14.85 -2.49
C ILE A 385 -8.93 13.55 -2.29
N PRO A 386 -7.63 13.49 -2.65
CA PRO A 386 -6.85 12.27 -2.54
C PRO A 386 -6.45 12.00 -1.10
N ALA A 387 -6.13 10.74 -0.79
CA ALA A 387 -5.48 10.42 0.48
C ALA A 387 -4.13 11.16 0.61
N PRO A 388 -3.71 11.57 1.80
CA PRO A 388 -2.40 12.20 2.01
C PRO A 388 -1.23 11.36 1.48
N GLU A 389 -1.37 10.05 1.47
CA GLU A 389 -0.45 9.11 0.85
C GLU A 389 -0.34 9.36 -0.66
N SER A 390 -1.48 9.38 -1.37
CA SER A 390 -1.53 9.62 -2.82
C SER A 390 -1.07 11.02 -3.22
N ALA A 391 -1.12 11.97 -2.32
CA ALA A 391 -0.61 13.32 -2.56
C ALA A 391 0.89 13.35 -2.91
N HIS A 392 1.68 12.35 -2.44
CA HIS A 392 3.12 12.25 -2.73
C HIS A 392 3.37 11.93 -4.21
N GLU A 393 2.65 10.97 -4.77
CA GLU A 393 2.76 10.65 -6.20
C GLU A 393 2.21 11.79 -7.08
N ILE A 394 1.12 12.44 -6.66
CA ILE A 394 0.54 13.58 -7.37
C ILE A 394 1.56 14.74 -7.45
N ARG A 395 2.34 14.96 -6.40
CA ARG A 395 3.40 15.98 -6.44
C ARG A 395 4.42 15.68 -7.54
N TYR A 396 4.91 14.45 -7.62
CA TYR A 396 5.83 14.05 -8.68
C TYR A 396 5.20 14.17 -10.08
N VAL A 397 3.96 13.71 -10.23
CA VAL A 397 3.22 13.81 -11.51
C VAL A 397 3.13 15.26 -11.99
N ILE A 398 2.86 16.23 -11.09
CA ILE A 398 2.85 17.66 -11.44
C ILE A 398 4.25 18.13 -11.85
N ASP A 399 5.30 17.75 -11.12
CA ASP A 399 6.68 18.13 -11.43
C ASP A 399 7.12 17.58 -12.81
N GLU A 400 6.77 16.33 -13.10
CA GLU A 400 7.07 15.66 -14.36
C GLU A 400 6.28 16.29 -15.53
N ALA A 401 4.99 16.57 -15.35
CA ALA A 401 4.18 17.25 -16.34
C ALA A 401 4.70 18.67 -16.66
N LEU A 402 5.19 19.39 -15.65
CA LEU A 402 5.85 20.68 -15.82
C LEU A 402 7.20 20.54 -16.54
N ARG A 403 7.94 19.45 -16.32
CA ARG A 403 9.14 19.11 -17.10
C ARG A 403 8.77 18.89 -18.56
N CYS A 404 7.77 18.07 -18.84
CA CYS A 404 7.27 17.83 -20.21
C CYS A 404 6.89 19.14 -20.91
N ARG A 405 6.25 20.07 -20.19
CA ARG A 405 5.93 21.39 -20.74
C ARG A 405 7.18 22.20 -21.09
N ARG A 406 8.19 22.25 -20.22
CA ARG A 406 9.44 23.00 -20.48
C ARG A 406 10.22 22.43 -21.66
N GLU A 407 10.22 21.12 -21.81
CA GLU A 407 10.96 20.39 -22.85
C GLU A 407 10.14 20.21 -24.13
N ASN A 408 8.86 20.62 -24.13
CA ASN A 408 7.89 20.37 -25.20
C ASN A 408 7.84 18.89 -25.61
N ARG A 409 7.83 18.00 -24.62
CA ARG A 409 7.87 16.54 -24.79
C ARG A 409 6.55 15.93 -24.37
N GLU A 410 5.97 15.14 -25.24
CA GLU A 410 4.80 14.32 -24.91
C GLU A 410 5.25 13.08 -24.14
N GLU A 411 4.57 12.78 -23.02
CA GLU A 411 4.72 11.54 -22.26
C GLU A 411 3.36 11.09 -21.73
N VAL A 412 3.20 9.78 -21.61
CA VAL A 412 2.05 9.15 -20.92
C VAL A 412 2.47 8.86 -19.49
N ILE A 413 1.95 9.65 -18.56
CA ILE A 413 2.21 9.53 -17.14
C ILE A 413 1.01 8.82 -16.49
N VAL A 414 1.26 7.68 -15.84
CA VAL A 414 0.19 6.89 -15.17
C VAL A 414 0.52 6.75 -13.69
N PHE A 415 -0.45 7.00 -12.81
CA PHE A 415 -0.27 6.83 -11.37
C PHE A 415 -1.46 6.12 -10.73
N ASN A 416 -1.23 5.54 -9.55
CA ASN A 416 -2.28 4.85 -8.81
C ASN A 416 -2.79 5.70 -7.64
N ASN A 417 -3.89 6.45 -7.85
CA ASN A 417 -4.56 7.16 -6.77
C ASN A 417 -5.15 6.14 -5.77
N SER A 418 -4.32 5.78 -4.78
CA SER A 418 -4.48 4.62 -3.91
C SER A 418 -5.64 4.71 -2.92
N GLY A 419 -6.20 5.92 -2.70
CA GLY A 419 -7.31 6.12 -1.79
C GLY A 419 -7.83 7.56 -1.77
N HIS A 420 -9.02 7.74 -1.17
CA HIS A 420 -9.60 9.07 -0.96
C HIS A 420 -9.20 9.68 0.39
N GLY A 421 -9.22 11.01 0.50
CA GLY A 421 -8.89 11.79 1.69
C GLY A 421 -10.08 12.21 2.55
N LEU A 422 -11.28 11.65 2.33
CA LEU A 422 -12.50 12.07 3.04
C LEU A 422 -12.47 11.78 4.55
N LEU A 423 -11.63 10.86 4.99
CA LEU A 423 -11.38 10.59 6.41
C LEU A 423 -10.13 11.29 6.96
N ASP A 424 -9.52 12.16 6.15
CA ASP A 424 -8.30 12.93 6.46
C ASP A 424 -8.53 14.45 6.32
N LEU A 425 -9.80 14.90 6.33
CA LEU A 425 -10.17 16.30 6.11
C LEU A 425 -9.57 17.25 7.14
N SER A 426 -9.31 16.79 8.37
CA SER A 426 -8.60 17.58 9.39
C SER A 426 -7.18 17.99 8.95
N ALA A 427 -6.49 17.15 8.19
CA ALA A 427 -5.17 17.49 7.65
C ALA A 427 -5.27 18.55 6.54
N TYR A 428 -6.29 18.46 5.69
CA TYR A 428 -6.57 19.49 4.69
C TYR A 428 -6.97 20.83 5.33
N ASP A 429 -7.73 20.80 6.43
CA ASP A 429 -8.08 21.99 7.17
C ASP A 429 -6.85 22.68 7.78
N MET A 430 -5.93 21.92 8.40
CA MET A 430 -4.64 22.45 8.86
C MET A 430 -3.82 23.07 7.73
N TYR A 431 -3.75 22.40 6.58
CA TYR A 431 -3.06 22.94 5.41
C TYR A 431 -3.71 24.24 4.91
N ASN A 432 -5.05 24.29 4.78
CA ASN A 432 -5.79 25.46 4.33
C ASN A 432 -5.64 26.67 5.26
N ARG A 433 -5.45 26.45 6.57
CA ARG A 433 -5.19 27.49 7.57
C ARG A 433 -3.72 27.89 7.68
N GLY A 434 -2.82 27.22 6.94
CA GLY A 434 -1.37 27.47 7.01
C GLY A 434 -0.73 27.00 8.32
N GLU A 435 -1.35 26.04 9.01
CA GLU A 435 -0.90 25.49 10.29
C GLU A 435 -0.10 24.18 10.12
N MET A 436 0.02 23.69 8.87
CA MET A 436 0.75 22.46 8.60
C MET A 436 2.25 22.70 8.59
N GLU A 437 2.98 21.90 9.37
CA GLU A 437 4.44 21.96 9.47
C GLU A 437 5.10 20.78 8.73
N ASP A 438 6.30 20.99 8.21
CA ASP A 438 7.14 19.93 7.69
C ASP A 438 7.99 19.33 8.81
N TRP A 439 8.24 18.03 8.71
CA TRP A 439 9.05 17.28 9.65
C TRP A 439 10.36 16.83 9.00
N ALA A 440 11.47 17.04 9.68
CA ALA A 440 12.74 16.45 9.30
C ALA A 440 12.78 14.97 9.73
N PRO A 441 13.59 14.13 9.05
CA PRO A 441 13.87 12.78 9.53
C PRO A 441 14.48 12.83 10.94
N THR A 442 14.05 11.91 11.81
CA THR A 442 14.58 11.78 13.17
C THR A 442 15.79 10.86 13.16
N GLY A 443 16.96 11.36 13.42
CA GLY A 443 18.18 10.58 13.61
C GLY A 443 19.22 10.77 12.57
#